data_334f9c82ddd18c470ea5de1584194e21
#
_entry.id   334f9c82ddd18c470ea5de1584194e21
#
_cell.length_a   1.000
_cell.length_b   1.000
_cell.length_c   1.000
_cell.angle_alpha   90.00
_cell.angle_beta   90.00
_cell.angle_gamma   90.00
#
_symmetry.space_group_name_H-M   'P 1'
#
loop_
_entity.id
_entity.type
_entity.pdbx_description
1 polymer ?
#
loop_
_entity_poly.entity_id
_entity_poly.type
_entity_poly.pdbx_seq_one_letter_code
_entity_poly.pdbx_strand_id
1 'polypeptide(L)'
;MDYPQDHIRNFAITAHIDHGKTTLSDRILEMTGAVQERELSTQMLDDLPLEQRRGITVKLNAVNLDYKAKNGEHYLFNLIDTPGHVDFTYEVSRSLSCCEGAILLVDATQGVQAQTLANAYLALDDNLKLLPVINKVDLATADPEMCKEDLIETLNIDPDDCMMVSAKTGLGVRDLLEAIVQRLPAPKGDRNKPLKAMIFDSKFDPYRGVVILLKIEEGTVKLGDRVKMMSNPEETYVVQELGFRTPKEQKRNVLSAGEVGYLCAQIKDIKKVKVGDTLTNADVPASKPLDGFRPMMPMVYSGLYPTDNKNFEKLREALEKLSLNDAALVFEPETSVALGSGFRCGFLGLLHMSVVQERLEEDYDLDLICTAPSVVYDITLTNGKQMLIQNPSDFPSDPSLIKKASEPFVKAEIMTPQDYVGPLMQLCESRRGEYQGMDYIDTKRVSLKYILPLSEVIFSFFDRLKSLSAGYASLDYQPIGYRDSKLARMDILLNNEKIDALTTVVFRDTAYPKARAIVDKLKDVIPRQQFEIPVQAAIDSKVIARSDIKAVRKDVLAKCYGGDISRKKKLLEKQKEGKKRMKEFGKVYVPQEAFIAVLSVDPTDVKK
;
A
#
# COMPACT_ATOMS: atom_id res chain seq x y z
N MET A 1 -36.00 -11.17 2.95
CA MET A 1 -36.11 -12.52 3.55
C MET A 1 -35.32 -12.51 4.83
N ASP A 2 -35.77 -13.21 5.87
CA ASP A 2 -34.97 -13.44 7.08
C ASP A 2 -34.36 -14.82 6.93
N TYR A 3 -33.03 -14.87 7.05
CA TYR A 3 -32.29 -16.13 6.92
C TYR A 3 -32.10 -16.78 8.30
N PRO A 4 -32.33 -18.09 8.43
CA PRO A 4 -31.84 -18.84 9.58
C PRO A 4 -30.33 -18.70 9.71
N GLN A 5 -29.78 -18.70 10.92
CA GLN A 5 -28.35 -18.47 11.14
C GLN A 5 -27.47 -19.57 10.53
N ASP A 6 -27.95 -20.80 10.51
CA ASP A 6 -27.31 -21.95 9.86
C ASP A 6 -27.29 -21.85 8.32
N HIS A 7 -28.09 -20.96 7.74
CA HIS A 7 -28.11 -20.65 6.31
C HIS A 7 -27.24 -19.43 5.93
N ILE A 8 -26.42 -18.91 6.84
CA ILE A 8 -25.50 -17.82 6.55
C ILE A 8 -24.09 -18.38 6.29
N ARG A 9 -23.40 -17.82 5.29
CA ARG A 9 -22.01 -18.14 4.98
C ARG A 9 -21.22 -16.86 4.77
N ASN A 10 -20.30 -16.56 5.70
CA ASN A 10 -19.41 -15.43 5.61
C ASN A 10 -18.04 -15.93 5.13
N PHE A 11 -17.61 -15.50 3.98
CA PHE A 11 -16.36 -15.95 3.40
C PHE A 11 -15.65 -14.87 2.60
N ALA A 12 -14.33 -14.94 2.59
CA ALA A 12 -13.47 -14.11 1.76
C ALA A 12 -12.89 -14.92 0.60
N ILE A 13 -12.50 -14.23 -0.47
CA ILE A 13 -11.68 -14.81 -1.54
C ILE A 13 -10.28 -14.23 -1.41
N THR A 14 -9.31 -15.09 -1.12
CA THR A 14 -7.89 -14.74 -1.05
C THR A 14 -7.16 -15.34 -2.24
N ALA A 15 -6.32 -14.53 -2.88
CA ALA A 15 -5.58 -14.92 -4.07
C ALA A 15 -4.30 -14.10 -4.20
N HIS A 16 -3.33 -14.64 -4.93
CA HIS A 16 -2.25 -13.82 -5.48
C HIS A 16 -2.78 -12.92 -6.61
N ILE A 17 -2.02 -11.86 -6.93
CA ILE A 17 -2.33 -10.97 -8.05
C ILE A 17 -2.44 -11.80 -9.35
N ASP A 18 -3.40 -11.48 -10.20
CA ASP A 18 -3.67 -12.15 -11.48
C ASP A 18 -4.12 -13.62 -11.40
N HIS A 19 -4.37 -14.19 -10.22
CA HIS A 19 -4.94 -15.53 -10.09
C HIS A 19 -6.43 -15.63 -10.47
N GLY A 20 -7.06 -14.48 -10.75
CA GLY A 20 -8.45 -14.40 -11.23
C GLY A 20 -9.49 -14.20 -10.13
N LYS A 21 -9.11 -13.61 -9.01
CA LYS A 21 -9.99 -13.28 -7.89
C LYS A 21 -11.22 -12.48 -8.35
N THR A 22 -11.01 -11.32 -8.96
CA THR A 22 -12.09 -10.42 -9.41
C THR A 22 -12.99 -11.12 -10.45
N THR A 23 -12.41 -11.91 -11.36
CA THR A 23 -13.18 -12.69 -12.33
C THR A 23 -14.06 -13.73 -11.65
N LEU A 24 -13.57 -14.38 -10.58
CA LEU A 24 -14.37 -15.33 -9.80
C LEU A 24 -15.48 -14.63 -9.02
N SER A 25 -15.19 -13.49 -8.41
CA SER A 25 -16.18 -12.65 -7.71
C SER A 25 -17.31 -12.23 -8.66
N ASP A 26 -16.97 -11.72 -9.85
CA ASP A 26 -17.96 -11.34 -10.89
C ASP A 26 -18.82 -12.55 -11.31
N ARG A 27 -18.20 -13.73 -11.47
CA ARG A 27 -18.93 -14.97 -11.84
C ARG A 27 -19.87 -15.43 -10.72
N ILE A 28 -19.49 -15.27 -9.45
CA ILE A 28 -20.36 -15.57 -8.31
C ILE A 28 -21.57 -14.61 -8.30
N LEU A 29 -21.35 -13.31 -8.53
CA LEU A 29 -22.42 -12.31 -8.64
C LEU A 29 -23.42 -12.65 -9.74
N GLU A 30 -22.93 -13.08 -10.90
CA GLU A 30 -23.76 -13.50 -12.02
C GLU A 30 -24.59 -14.76 -11.67
N MET A 31 -23.95 -15.80 -11.16
CA MET A 31 -24.60 -17.07 -10.87
C MET A 31 -25.60 -17.02 -9.71
N THR A 32 -25.44 -16.10 -8.79
CA THR A 32 -26.43 -15.82 -7.72
C THR A 32 -27.57 -14.94 -8.18
N GLY A 33 -27.50 -14.37 -9.39
CA GLY A 33 -28.51 -13.47 -9.93
C GLY A 33 -28.56 -12.11 -9.25
N ALA A 34 -27.50 -11.75 -8.51
CA ALA A 34 -27.38 -10.45 -7.86
C ALA A 34 -27.30 -9.31 -8.87
N VAL A 35 -26.82 -9.60 -10.07
CA VAL A 35 -26.69 -8.68 -11.20
C VAL A 35 -27.34 -9.30 -12.44
N GLN A 36 -28.10 -8.48 -13.17
CA GLN A 36 -28.68 -8.94 -14.42
C GLN A 36 -27.61 -9.00 -15.51
N GLU A 37 -27.71 -9.97 -16.42
CA GLU A 37 -26.77 -10.17 -17.55
C GLU A 37 -26.50 -8.88 -18.36
N ARG A 38 -27.45 -7.95 -18.41
CA ARG A 38 -27.33 -6.67 -19.13
C ARG A 38 -26.55 -5.61 -18.37
N GLU A 39 -26.36 -5.77 -17.06
CA GLU A 39 -25.66 -4.85 -16.17
C GLU A 39 -24.25 -5.37 -15.83
N LEU A 40 -23.88 -6.57 -16.36
CA LEU A 40 -22.55 -7.16 -16.15
C LEU A 40 -21.47 -6.30 -16.81
N SER A 41 -20.71 -5.62 -15.98
CA SER A 41 -19.41 -5.03 -16.35
C SER A 41 -18.30 -5.91 -15.78
N THR A 42 -17.13 -5.83 -16.34
CA THR A 42 -15.94 -6.44 -15.71
C THR A 42 -15.57 -5.70 -14.44
N GLN A 43 -15.12 -6.42 -13.39
CA GLN A 43 -14.64 -5.84 -12.14
C GLN A 43 -15.71 -5.06 -11.35
N MET A 44 -16.88 -5.69 -11.16
CA MET A 44 -18.04 -5.04 -10.54
C MET A 44 -17.86 -4.71 -9.06
N LEU A 45 -16.97 -5.39 -8.35
CA LEU A 45 -16.67 -5.12 -6.94
C LEU A 45 -15.58 -4.08 -6.75
N ASP A 46 -14.85 -3.74 -7.80
CA ASP A 46 -13.81 -2.72 -7.77
C ASP A 46 -14.47 -1.33 -7.96
N ASP A 47 -14.78 -0.68 -6.84
CA ASP A 47 -15.52 0.61 -6.78
C ASP A 47 -14.70 1.79 -7.35
N LEU A 48 -13.36 1.70 -7.35
CA LEU A 48 -12.49 2.78 -7.77
C LEU A 48 -12.07 2.62 -9.24
N PRO A 49 -12.14 3.69 -10.07
CA PRO A 49 -11.66 3.63 -11.46
C PRO A 49 -10.19 3.20 -11.57
N LEU A 50 -9.40 3.51 -10.57
CA LEU A 50 -7.99 3.12 -10.45
C LEU A 50 -7.84 1.61 -10.27
N GLU A 51 -8.69 0.96 -9.48
CA GLU A 51 -8.69 -0.50 -9.30
C GLU A 51 -8.93 -1.20 -10.64
N GLN A 52 -9.94 -0.72 -11.38
CA GLN A 52 -10.29 -1.26 -12.70
C GLN A 52 -9.16 -1.09 -13.73
N ARG A 53 -8.47 0.06 -13.73
CA ARG A 53 -7.34 0.29 -14.65
C ARG A 53 -6.10 -0.52 -14.32
N ARG A 54 -5.80 -0.69 -13.04
CA ARG A 54 -4.63 -1.44 -12.58
C ARG A 54 -4.88 -2.94 -12.47
N GLY A 55 -6.15 -3.38 -12.52
CA GLY A 55 -6.54 -4.77 -12.36
C GLY A 55 -6.26 -5.32 -10.96
N ILE A 56 -6.25 -4.46 -9.94
CA ILE A 56 -5.97 -4.82 -8.55
C ILE A 56 -7.08 -4.30 -7.63
N THR A 57 -7.51 -5.12 -6.69
CA THR A 57 -8.37 -4.66 -5.60
C THR A 57 -7.51 -3.97 -4.54
N VAL A 58 -7.85 -2.75 -4.18
CA VAL A 58 -7.18 -1.93 -3.17
C VAL A 58 -7.97 -1.90 -1.88
N LYS A 59 -9.30 -1.73 -1.99
CA LYS A 59 -10.18 -1.62 -0.85
C LYS A 59 -11.05 -2.86 -0.69
N LEU A 60 -11.24 -3.30 0.56
CA LEU A 60 -12.18 -4.38 0.86
C LEU A 60 -13.61 -3.98 0.44
N ASN A 61 -14.35 -4.92 -0.09
CA ASN A 61 -15.75 -4.75 -0.44
C ASN A 61 -16.56 -5.95 0.09
N ALA A 62 -17.68 -5.67 0.74
CA ALA A 62 -18.57 -6.71 1.28
C ALA A 62 -19.89 -6.70 0.51
N VAL A 63 -20.31 -7.86 0.02
CA VAL A 63 -21.54 -8.01 -0.76
C VAL A 63 -22.38 -9.16 -0.22
N ASN A 64 -23.67 -8.90 -0.06
CA ASN A 64 -24.65 -9.88 0.40
C ASN A 64 -25.39 -10.46 -0.80
N LEU A 65 -25.41 -11.78 -0.94
CA LEU A 65 -25.96 -12.51 -2.06
C LEU A 65 -26.97 -13.54 -1.57
N ASP A 66 -28.10 -13.66 -2.24
CA ASP A 66 -29.08 -14.72 -2.02
C ASP A 66 -28.77 -15.89 -2.96
N TYR A 67 -28.39 -17.03 -2.42
CA TYR A 67 -28.10 -18.23 -3.18
C TYR A 67 -29.10 -19.32 -2.93
N LYS A 68 -29.78 -19.77 -4.01
CA LYS A 68 -30.67 -20.92 -3.98
C LYS A 68 -29.85 -22.20 -4.25
N ALA A 69 -29.60 -22.98 -3.23
CA ALA A 69 -28.84 -24.22 -3.28
C ALA A 69 -29.61 -25.37 -3.97
N LYS A 70 -28.90 -26.44 -4.33
CA LYS A 70 -29.49 -27.65 -4.95
C LYS A 70 -30.55 -28.34 -4.06
N ASN A 71 -30.47 -28.17 -2.74
CA ASN A 71 -31.47 -28.64 -1.79
C ASN A 71 -32.80 -27.85 -1.84
N GLY A 72 -32.85 -26.76 -2.60
CA GLY A 72 -34.00 -25.88 -2.74
C GLY A 72 -34.10 -24.77 -1.70
N GLU A 73 -33.21 -24.75 -0.70
CA GLU A 73 -33.15 -23.76 0.36
C GLU A 73 -32.36 -22.51 -0.07
N HIS A 74 -32.65 -21.39 0.58
CA HIS A 74 -31.97 -20.13 0.32
C HIS A 74 -30.91 -19.86 1.39
N TYR A 75 -29.71 -19.51 0.96
CA TYR A 75 -28.57 -19.17 1.78
C TYR A 75 -28.15 -17.73 1.57
N LEU A 76 -27.82 -17.05 2.65
CA LEU A 76 -27.21 -15.73 2.61
C LEU A 76 -25.68 -15.89 2.52
N PHE A 77 -25.13 -15.54 1.38
CA PHE A 77 -23.69 -15.46 1.19
C PHE A 77 -23.21 -14.03 1.44
N ASN A 78 -22.35 -13.85 2.41
CA ASN A 78 -21.65 -12.62 2.67
C ASN A 78 -20.24 -12.77 2.11
N LEU A 79 -20.08 -12.35 0.85
CA LEU A 79 -18.78 -12.35 0.17
C LEU A 79 -18.03 -11.09 0.56
N ILE A 80 -16.83 -11.26 1.14
CA ILE A 80 -15.91 -10.17 1.47
C ILE A 80 -14.73 -10.25 0.50
N ASP A 81 -14.69 -9.32 -0.45
CA ASP A 81 -13.61 -9.23 -1.41
C ASP A 81 -12.39 -8.56 -0.77
N THR A 82 -11.22 -9.21 -0.89
CA THR A 82 -9.99 -8.79 -0.21
C THR A 82 -8.95 -8.29 -1.22
N PRO A 83 -8.13 -7.29 -0.88
CA PRO A 83 -6.93 -6.99 -1.67
C PRO A 83 -6.01 -8.20 -1.78
N GLY A 84 -5.27 -8.28 -2.90
CA GLY A 84 -4.30 -9.35 -3.14
C GLY A 84 -2.85 -8.96 -2.88
N HIS A 85 -2.55 -7.69 -2.57
CA HIS A 85 -1.18 -7.18 -2.46
C HIS A 85 -0.73 -7.06 -1.00
N VAL A 86 0.57 -7.31 -0.74
CA VAL A 86 1.17 -7.26 0.61
C VAL A 86 0.98 -5.91 1.32
N ASP A 87 1.01 -4.80 0.61
CA ASP A 87 0.80 -3.46 1.19
C ASP A 87 -0.59 -3.33 1.86
N PHE A 88 -1.56 -4.16 1.45
CA PHE A 88 -2.93 -4.16 1.97
C PHE A 88 -3.23 -5.34 2.90
N THR A 89 -2.20 -5.96 3.49
CA THR A 89 -2.37 -7.08 4.44
C THR A 89 -3.31 -6.73 5.60
N TYR A 90 -3.38 -5.45 5.98
CA TYR A 90 -4.31 -4.97 7.00
C TYR A 90 -5.78 -5.10 6.58
N GLU A 91 -6.10 -4.74 5.34
CA GLU A 91 -7.44 -4.94 4.77
C GLU A 91 -7.78 -6.42 4.68
N VAL A 92 -6.80 -7.26 4.31
CA VAL A 92 -6.96 -8.73 4.29
C VAL A 92 -7.29 -9.26 5.68
N SER A 93 -6.51 -8.91 6.71
CA SER A 93 -6.75 -9.35 8.08
C SER A 93 -8.13 -8.92 8.60
N ARG A 94 -8.55 -7.67 8.34
CA ARG A 94 -9.89 -7.20 8.70
C ARG A 94 -11.01 -7.96 8.01
N SER A 95 -10.82 -8.26 6.74
CA SER A 95 -11.77 -9.03 5.95
C SER A 95 -11.92 -10.46 6.47
N LEU A 96 -10.79 -11.11 6.75
CA LEU A 96 -10.76 -12.48 7.26
C LEU A 96 -11.43 -12.59 8.63
N SER A 97 -11.18 -11.65 9.53
CA SER A 97 -11.80 -11.67 10.88
C SER A 97 -13.32 -11.56 10.87
N CYS A 98 -13.93 -11.12 9.75
CA CYS A 98 -15.39 -11.11 9.57
C CYS A 98 -15.94 -12.38 8.94
N CYS A 99 -15.10 -13.38 8.67
CA CYS A 99 -15.46 -14.60 7.97
C CYS A 99 -15.39 -15.83 8.88
N GLU A 100 -16.07 -16.88 8.49
CA GLU A 100 -15.93 -18.24 9.03
C GLU A 100 -15.15 -19.15 8.08
N GLY A 101 -14.96 -18.71 6.82
CA GLY A 101 -14.18 -19.44 5.84
C GLY A 101 -13.50 -18.54 4.82
N ALA A 102 -12.52 -19.10 4.13
CA ALA A 102 -11.82 -18.40 3.05
C ALA A 102 -11.62 -19.33 1.84
N ILE A 103 -11.93 -18.82 0.66
CA ILE A 103 -11.58 -19.46 -0.61
C ILE A 103 -10.11 -19.11 -0.89
N LEU A 104 -9.27 -20.13 -0.96
CA LEU A 104 -7.86 -19.99 -1.33
C LEU A 104 -7.73 -20.27 -2.82
N LEU A 105 -7.63 -19.21 -3.63
CA LEU A 105 -7.62 -19.29 -5.08
C LEU A 105 -6.19 -19.39 -5.63
N VAL A 106 -5.90 -20.43 -6.36
CA VAL A 106 -4.60 -20.72 -6.99
C VAL A 106 -4.77 -20.79 -8.50
N ASP A 107 -3.85 -20.19 -9.26
CA ASP A 107 -3.81 -20.29 -10.71
C ASP A 107 -3.19 -21.62 -11.13
N ALA A 108 -3.92 -22.42 -11.92
CA ALA A 108 -3.46 -23.74 -12.43
C ALA A 108 -2.18 -23.67 -13.27
N THR A 109 -1.78 -22.49 -13.75
CA THR A 109 -0.57 -22.31 -14.57
C THR A 109 0.63 -21.83 -13.77
N GLN A 110 0.40 -21.29 -12.55
CA GLN A 110 1.45 -20.67 -11.74
C GLN A 110 1.69 -21.40 -10.41
N GLY A 111 0.70 -22.18 -9.93
CA GLY A 111 0.76 -22.86 -8.64
C GLY A 111 0.69 -21.92 -7.44
N VAL A 112 1.13 -22.41 -6.28
CA VAL A 112 1.12 -21.66 -5.03
C VAL A 112 2.20 -20.58 -5.05
N GLN A 113 1.83 -19.35 -4.69
CA GLN A 113 2.69 -18.16 -4.64
C GLN A 113 2.86 -17.68 -3.19
N ALA A 114 3.88 -16.83 -2.92
CA ALA A 114 4.18 -16.32 -1.58
C ALA A 114 2.98 -15.66 -0.89
N GLN A 115 2.25 -14.79 -1.62
CA GLN A 115 1.06 -14.13 -1.09
C GLN A 115 -0.09 -15.11 -0.81
N THR A 116 -0.20 -16.19 -1.59
CA THR A 116 -1.18 -17.25 -1.35
C THR A 116 -0.92 -17.89 0.00
N LEU A 117 0.35 -18.21 0.30
CA LEU A 117 0.74 -18.79 1.59
C LEU A 117 0.56 -17.80 2.75
N ALA A 118 1.00 -16.55 2.59
CA ALA A 118 0.84 -15.54 3.61
C ALA A 118 -0.64 -15.34 3.99
N ASN A 119 -1.52 -15.24 3.00
CA ASN A 119 -2.96 -15.11 3.22
C ASN A 119 -3.59 -16.38 3.82
N ALA A 120 -3.10 -17.57 3.41
CA ALA A 120 -3.56 -18.84 4.00
C ALA A 120 -3.21 -18.93 5.49
N TYR A 121 -1.98 -18.54 5.87
CA TYR A 121 -1.58 -18.52 7.29
C TYR A 121 -2.39 -17.50 8.09
N LEU A 122 -2.66 -16.30 7.56
CA LEU A 122 -3.55 -15.33 8.22
C LEU A 122 -4.94 -15.91 8.45
N ALA A 123 -5.50 -16.61 7.46
CA ALA A 123 -6.81 -17.26 7.61
C ALA A 123 -6.78 -18.39 8.65
N LEU A 124 -5.70 -19.17 8.71
CA LEU A 124 -5.52 -20.22 9.72
C LEU A 124 -5.32 -19.67 11.13
N ASP A 125 -4.60 -18.56 11.28
CA ASP A 125 -4.43 -17.88 12.58
C ASP A 125 -5.76 -17.36 13.13
N ASP A 126 -6.68 -16.93 12.24
CA ASP A 126 -8.05 -16.56 12.59
C ASP A 126 -9.01 -17.78 12.70
N ASN A 127 -8.49 -19.02 12.63
CA ASN A 127 -9.24 -20.27 12.68
C ASN A 127 -10.31 -20.43 11.59
N LEU A 128 -10.10 -19.85 10.40
CA LEU A 128 -11.01 -19.99 9.29
C LEU A 128 -10.90 -21.35 8.62
N LYS A 129 -12.02 -21.86 8.10
CA LYS A 129 -12.01 -23.03 7.24
C LYS A 129 -11.55 -22.63 5.84
N LEU A 130 -10.41 -23.16 5.38
CA LEU A 130 -9.94 -22.98 4.01
C LEU A 130 -10.69 -23.86 3.03
N LEU A 131 -11.04 -23.29 1.87
CA LEU A 131 -11.59 -23.99 0.71
C LEU A 131 -10.63 -23.76 -0.46
N PRO A 132 -9.75 -24.73 -0.78
CA PRO A 132 -8.77 -24.60 -1.86
C PRO A 132 -9.46 -24.69 -3.22
N VAL A 133 -9.16 -23.74 -4.11
CA VAL A 133 -9.75 -23.65 -5.44
C VAL A 133 -8.65 -23.40 -6.47
N ILE A 134 -8.53 -24.32 -7.44
CA ILE A 134 -7.59 -24.23 -8.54
C ILE A 134 -8.34 -23.64 -9.75
N ASN A 135 -7.94 -22.43 -10.14
CA ASN A 135 -8.58 -21.66 -11.21
C ASN A 135 -7.81 -21.75 -12.54
N LYS A 136 -8.45 -21.29 -13.61
CA LYS A 136 -7.93 -21.25 -14.98
C LYS A 136 -7.63 -22.63 -15.55
N VAL A 137 -8.37 -23.66 -15.14
CA VAL A 137 -8.22 -25.03 -15.66
C VAL A 137 -8.60 -25.18 -17.14
N ASP A 138 -9.15 -24.14 -17.74
CA ASP A 138 -9.47 -24.06 -19.18
C ASP A 138 -8.24 -23.76 -20.05
N LEU A 139 -7.13 -23.34 -19.47
CA LEU A 139 -5.92 -23.01 -20.22
C LEU A 139 -5.14 -24.28 -20.60
N ALA A 140 -4.56 -24.28 -21.80
CA ALA A 140 -3.76 -25.42 -22.30
C ALA A 140 -2.46 -25.66 -21.48
N THR A 141 -2.02 -24.64 -20.74
CA THR A 141 -0.83 -24.69 -19.86
C THR A 141 -1.18 -25.00 -18.43
N ALA A 142 -2.45 -25.26 -18.11
CA ALA A 142 -2.89 -25.57 -16.76
C ALA A 142 -2.35 -26.95 -16.31
N ASP A 143 -1.80 -26.98 -15.10
CA ASP A 143 -1.37 -28.21 -14.42
C ASP A 143 -2.00 -28.27 -13.01
N PRO A 144 -3.26 -28.75 -12.91
CA PRO A 144 -3.96 -28.85 -11.63
C PRO A 144 -3.31 -29.84 -10.65
N GLU A 145 -2.65 -30.89 -11.15
CA GLU A 145 -2.02 -31.88 -10.28
C GLU A 145 -0.78 -31.29 -9.59
N MET A 146 0.04 -30.53 -10.31
CA MET A 146 1.13 -29.75 -9.71
C MET A 146 0.60 -28.83 -8.59
N CYS A 147 -0.51 -28.13 -8.83
CA CYS A 147 -1.09 -27.25 -7.81
C CYS A 147 -1.58 -27.99 -6.57
N LYS A 148 -2.14 -29.19 -6.73
CA LYS A 148 -2.53 -30.03 -5.60
C LYS A 148 -1.32 -30.48 -4.80
N GLU A 149 -0.24 -30.91 -5.46
CA GLU A 149 1.02 -31.29 -4.83
C GLU A 149 1.58 -30.10 -4.03
N ASP A 150 1.64 -28.90 -4.61
CA ASP A 150 2.06 -27.67 -3.93
C ASP A 150 1.22 -27.38 -2.66
N LEU A 151 -0.11 -27.54 -2.73
CA LEU A 151 -1.02 -27.31 -1.61
C LEU A 151 -0.87 -28.35 -0.51
N ILE A 152 -0.60 -29.60 -0.85
CA ILE A 152 -0.30 -30.66 0.12
C ILE A 152 1.02 -30.34 0.84
N GLU A 153 2.09 -30.09 0.08
CA GLU A 153 3.42 -29.88 0.64
C GLU A 153 3.50 -28.62 1.52
N THR A 154 2.82 -27.54 1.11
CA THR A 154 2.96 -26.25 1.80
C THR A 154 1.96 -26.02 2.93
N LEU A 155 0.73 -26.52 2.79
CA LEU A 155 -0.38 -26.26 3.72
C LEU A 155 -1.01 -27.53 4.31
N ASN A 156 -0.49 -28.71 3.94
CA ASN A 156 -1.04 -30.03 4.35
C ASN A 156 -2.56 -30.15 4.07
N ILE A 157 -2.99 -29.64 2.91
CA ILE A 157 -4.38 -29.71 2.46
C ILE A 157 -4.63 -31.06 1.80
N ASP A 158 -5.78 -31.68 2.08
CA ASP A 158 -6.19 -32.92 1.40
C ASP A 158 -6.46 -32.63 -0.09
N PRO A 159 -5.83 -33.38 -1.04
CA PRO A 159 -6.02 -33.18 -2.47
C PRO A 159 -7.48 -33.34 -2.91
N ASP A 160 -8.27 -34.17 -2.22
CA ASP A 160 -9.70 -34.38 -2.49
C ASP A 160 -10.56 -33.17 -2.10
N ASP A 161 -10.03 -32.26 -1.27
CA ASP A 161 -10.69 -31.01 -0.92
C ASP A 161 -10.51 -29.93 -1.99
N CYS A 162 -9.53 -30.08 -2.90
CA CYS A 162 -9.23 -29.12 -3.95
C CYS A 162 -10.31 -29.09 -5.03
N MET A 163 -10.87 -27.93 -5.29
CA MET A 163 -11.87 -27.74 -6.34
C MET A 163 -11.25 -27.12 -7.59
N MET A 164 -11.65 -27.63 -8.74
CA MET A 164 -11.17 -27.15 -10.05
C MET A 164 -12.22 -26.26 -10.69
N VAL A 165 -11.86 -25.03 -11.06
CA VAL A 165 -12.77 -24.08 -11.68
C VAL A 165 -12.12 -23.31 -12.84
N SER A 166 -12.96 -22.79 -13.71
CA SER A 166 -12.60 -21.69 -14.58
C SER A 166 -13.57 -20.54 -14.34
N ALA A 167 -13.11 -19.51 -13.67
CA ALA A 167 -13.90 -18.30 -13.43
C ALA A 167 -14.34 -17.65 -14.75
N LYS A 168 -13.48 -17.71 -15.78
CA LYS A 168 -13.77 -17.16 -17.12
C LYS A 168 -14.91 -17.88 -17.83
N THR A 169 -14.91 -19.20 -17.83
CA THR A 169 -15.92 -20.01 -18.55
C THR A 169 -17.11 -20.40 -17.69
N GLY A 170 -17.00 -20.28 -16.36
CA GLY A 170 -18.00 -20.73 -15.40
C GLY A 170 -17.92 -22.21 -15.02
N LEU A 171 -16.97 -22.96 -15.61
CA LEU A 171 -16.75 -24.38 -15.31
C LEU A 171 -16.47 -24.59 -13.82
N GLY A 172 -17.16 -25.52 -13.17
CA GLY A 172 -16.96 -25.87 -11.75
C GLY A 172 -17.47 -24.83 -10.73
N VAL A 173 -17.83 -23.60 -11.15
CA VAL A 173 -18.21 -22.53 -10.22
C VAL A 173 -19.51 -22.85 -9.48
N ARG A 174 -20.48 -23.51 -10.13
CA ARG A 174 -21.72 -23.93 -9.45
C ARG A 174 -21.46 -24.97 -8.35
N ASP A 175 -20.52 -25.88 -8.59
CA ASP A 175 -20.14 -26.87 -7.60
C ASP A 175 -19.34 -26.22 -6.44
N LEU A 176 -18.58 -25.17 -6.74
CA LEU A 176 -17.96 -24.32 -5.71
C LEU A 176 -19.01 -23.65 -4.81
N LEU A 177 -20.10 -23.11 -5.37
CA LEU A 177 -21.19 -22.51 -4.57
C LEU A 177 -21.85 -23.55 -3.67
N GLU A 178 -22.06 -24.78 -4.13
CA GLU A 178 -22.56 -25.88 -3.31
C GLU A 178 -21.54 -26.30 -2.24
N ALA A 179 -20.26 -26.30 -2.54
CA ALA A 179 -19.20 -26.59 -1.56
C ALA A 179 -19.14 -25.53 -0.45
N ILE A 180 -19.36 -24.25 -0.78
CA ILE A 180 -19.49 -23.17 0.22
C ILE A 180 -20.63 -23.49 1.19
N VAL A 181 -21.80 -23.91 0.67
CA VAL A 181 -22.93 -24.29 1.53
C VAL A 181 -22.59 -25.46 2.45
N GLN A 182 -21.91 -26.50 1.92
CA GLN A 182 -21.69 -27.77 2.63
C GLN A 182 -20.47 -27.78 3.53
N ARG A 183 -19.39 -27.11 3.13
CA ARG A 183 -18.07 -27.23 3.77
C ARG A 183 -17.72 -26.04 4.68
N LEU A 184 -18.24 -24.83 4.40
CA LEU A 184 -17.99 -23.70 5.25
C LEU A 184 -18.98 -23.70 6.44
N PRO A 185 -18.50 -23.41 7.66
CA PRO A 185 -19.37 -23.36 8.83
C PRO A 185 -20.28 -22.13 8.79
N ALA A 186 -21.44 -22.25 9.43
CA ALA A 186 -22.29 -21.11 9.72
C ALA A 186 -21.69 -20.24 10.83
N PRO A 187 -21.98 -18.93 10.86
CA PRO A 187 -21.52 -18.05 11.92
C PRO A 187 -22.09 -18.47 13.29
N LYS A 188 -21.24 -18.33 14.30
CA LYS A 188 -21.62 -18.56 15.69
C LYS A 188 -22.18 -17.27 16.27
N GLY A 189 -23.01 -17.35 17.29
CA GLY A 189 -23.57 -16.20 17.98
C GLY A 189 -24.99 -16.46 18.47
N ASP A 190 -25.44 -15.69 19.44
CA ASP A 190 -26.78 -15.81 20.01
C ASP A 190 -27.54 -14.50 19.78
N ARG A 191 -28.64 -14.58 19.02
CA ARG A 191 -29.51 -13.44 18.68
C ARG A 191 -30.19 -12.80 19.91
N ASN A 192 -30.26 -13.51 21.05
CA ASN A 192 -30.91 -13.05 22.27
C ASN A 192 -29.96 -12.35 23.25
N LYS A 193 -28.66 -12.40 23.00
CA LYS A 193 -27.67 -11.72 23.84
C LYS A 193 -27.62 -10.20 23.55
N PRO A 194 -27.00 -9.42 24.45
CA PRO A 194 -26.69 -8.00 24.16
C PRO A 194 -25.91 -7.84 22.86
N LEU A 195 -26.26 -6.80 22.11
CA LEU A 195 -25.64 -6.50 20.83
C LEU A 195 -24.12 -6.33 20.94
N LYS A 196 -23.38 -7.10 20.15
CA LYS A 196 -21.97 -6.91 19.83
C LYS A 196 -21.80 -6.97 18.33
N ALA A 197 -21.43 -5.87 17.72
CA ALA A 197 -21.11 -5.82 16.31
C ALA A 197 -19.69 -5.32 16.10
N MET A 198 -18.90 -6.05 15.31
CA MET A 198 -17.56 -5.66 14.91
C MET A 198 -17.62 -4.66 13.75
N ILE A 199 -17.03 -3.50 13.91
CA ILE A 199 -16.87 -2.51 12.84
C ILE A 199 -15.62 -2.87 12.06
N PHE A 200 -15.76 -3.34 10.83
CA PHE A 200 -14.62 -3.73 10.01
C PHE A 200 -14.24 -2.70 8.94
N ASP A 201 -15.17 -1.80 8.56
CA ASP A 201 -14.86 -0.65 7.70
C ASP A 201 -15.88 0.49 7.93
N SER A 202 -15.55 1.68 7.44
CA SER A 202 -16.46 2.82 7.43
C SER A 202 -16.21 3.70 6.23
N LYS A 203 -17.27 4.33 5.72
CA LYS A 203 -17.23 5.22 4.55
C LYS A 203 -18.01 6.49 4.87
N PHE A 204 -17.47 7.64 4.50
CA PHE A 204 -18.22 8.88 4.62
C PHE A 204 -19.10 9.11 3.39
N ASP A 205 -20.37 9.34 3.63
CA ASP A 205 -21.36 9.73 2.62
C ASP A 205 -21.85 11.16 2.93
N PRO A 206 -21.77 12.11 1.97
CA PRO A 206 -22.14 13.51 2.22
C PRO A 206 -23.60 13.71 2.68
N TYR A 207 -24.49 12.77 2.34
CA TYR A 207 -25.93 12.88 2.64
C TYR A 207 -26.32 12.08 3.90
N ARG A 208 -25.70 10.92 4.11
CA ARG A 208 -26.02 9.99 5.21
C ARG A 208 -25.08 10.10 6.41
N GLY A 209 -23.96 10.80 6.25
CA GLY A 209 -22.87 10.81 7.22
C GLY A 209 -22.02 9.56 7.13
N VAL A 210 -21.53 9.07 8.28
CA VAL A 210 -20.72 7.85 8.31
C VAL A 210 -21.59 6.61 8.10
N VAL A 211 -21.31 5.86 7.05
CA VAL A 211 -21.85 4.53 6.78
C VAL A 211 -20.87 3.52 7.39
N ILE A 212 -21.33 2.79 8.38
CA ILE A 212 -20.53 1.81 9.12
C ILE A 212 -20.79 0.44 8.50
N LEU A 213 -19.73 -0.27 8.12
CA LEU A 213 -19.79 -1.68 7.74
C LEU A 213 -19.48 -2.54 8.96
N LEU A 214 -20.37 -3.47 9.26
CA LEU A 214 -20.28 -4.25 10.50
C LEU A 214 -20.74 -5.70 10.31
N LYS A 215 -20.18 -6.58 11.14
CA LYS A 215 -20.63 -7.94 11.35
C LYS A 215 -21.29 -8.03 12.72
N ILE A 216 -22.49 -8.57 12.80
CA ILE A 216 -23.15 -8.84 14.08
C ILE A 216 -22.60 -10.14 14.64
N GLU A 217 -21.85 -10.07 15.73
CA GLU A 217 -21.33 -11.26 16.42
C GLU A 217 -22.34 -11.83 17.43
N GLU A 218 -23.00 -10.98 18.20
CA GLU A 218 -24.05 -11.37 19.16
C GLU A 218 -25.19 -10.35 19.13
N GLY A 219 -26.38 -10.80 19.43
CA GLY A 219 -27.56 -9.95 19.56
C GLY A 219 -28.23 -9.56 18.24
N THR A 220 -28.98 -8.49 18.30
CA THR A 220 -29.68 -7.90 17.16
C THR A 220 -29.65 -6.38 17.26
N VAL A 221 -29.67 -5.70 16.12
CA VAL A 221 -29.84 -4.25 16.00
C VAL A 221 -31.02 -3.95 15.08
N LYS A 222 -31.86 -2.99 15.49
CA LYS A 222 -33.07 -2.61 14.78
C LYS A 222 -33.05 -1.13 14.40
N LEU A 223 -33.81 -0.79 13.38
CA LEU A 223 -34.07 0.59 13.02
C LEU A 223 -34.65 1.34 14.23
N GLY A 224 -34.10 2.50 14.57
CA GLY A 224 -34.50 3.31 15.72
C GLY A 224 -33.79 2.95 17.04
N ASP A 225 -33.03 1.87 17.10
CA ASP A 225 -32.26 1.53 18.30
C ASP A 225 -31.23 2.60 18.63
N ARG A 226 -30.97 2.77 19.93
CA ARG A 226 -29.88 3.60 20.43
C ARG A 226 -28.63 2.76 20.55
N VAL A 227 -27.58 3.17 19.85
CA VAL A 227 -26.30 2.46 19.82
C VAL A 227 -25.16 3.36 20.26
N LYS A 228 -24.06 2.76 20.71
CA LYS A 228 -22.82 3.45 21.08
C LYS A 228 -21.60 2.62 20.72
N MET A 229 -20.48 3.31 20.51
CA MET A 229 -19.17 2.70 20.36
C MET A 229 -18.62 2.37 21.75
N MET A 230 -18.04 1.19 21.95
CA MET A 230 -17.48 0.83 23.25
C MET A 230 -16.19 1.60 23.58
N SER A 231 -15.48 2.11 22.58
CA SER A 231 -14.33 3.00 22.79
C SER A 231 -14.72 4.44 23.17
N ASN A 232 -15.98 4.86 22.90
CA ASN A 232 -16.51 6.17 23.26
C ASN A 232 -17.93 6.02 23.86
N PRO A 233 -18.06 5.53 25.10
CA PRO A 233 -19.34 5.17 25.71
C PRO A 233 -20.23 6.37 26.04
N GLU A 234 -19.71 7.59 26.06
CA GLU A 234 -20.43 8.83 26.38
C GLU A 234 -21.37 9.26 25.26
N GLU A 235 -21.07 8.91 24.01
CA GLU A 235 -21.86 9.32 22.86
C GLU A 235 -22.79 8.20 22.41
N THR A 236 -24.07 8.54 22.26
CA THR A 236 -25.11 7.64 21.74
C THR A 236 -25.67 8.15 20.43
N TYR A 237 -25.98 7.23 19.55
CA TYR A 237 -26.50 7.50 18.23
C TYR A 237 -27.77 6.70 17.98
N VAL A 238 -28.69 7.22 17.17
CA VAL A 238 -29.91 6.52 16.78
C VAL A 238 -29.72 5.94 15.39
N VAL A 239 -29.99 4.65 15.25
CA VAL A 239 -29.94 3.93 13.97
C VAL A 239 -31.05 4.45 13.05
N GLN A 240 -30.65 5.10 11.96
CA GLN A 240 -31.59 5.67 11.00
C GLN A 240 -31.77 4.82 9.75
N GLU A 241 -30.74 4.08 9.40
CA GLU A 241 -30.78 3.17 8.27
C GLU A 241 -29.87 1.98 8.56
N LEU A 242 -30.29 0.80 8.15
CA LEU A 242 -29.47 -0.41 8.14
C LEU A 242 -29.91 -1.31 6.99
N GLY A 243 -29.02 -2.18 6.55
CA GLY A 243 -29.34 -3.06 5.43
C GLY A 243 -28.17 -3.92 4.97
N PHE A 244 -28.43 -4.61 3.88
CA PHE A 244 -27.45 -5.40 3.15
C PHE A 244 -26.85 -4.58 2.01
N ARG A 245 -25.55 -4.77 1.79
CA ARG A 245 -24.85 -4.20 0.66
C ARG A 245 -24.85 -5.22 -0.50
N THR A 246 -25.85 -5.10 -1.35
CA THR A 246 -25.87 -5.76 -2.65
C THR A 246 -25.39 -4.76 -3.70
N PRO A 247 -25.19 -5.12 -4.98
CA PRO A 247 -24.94 -4.10 -6.03
C PRO A 247 -25.98 -2.96 -6.00
N LYS A 248 -27.22 -3.26 -5.52
CA LYS A 248 -28.25 -2.26 -5.16
C LYS A 248 -28.56 -2.43 -3.68
N GLU A 249 -28.16 -1.47 -2.84
CA GLU A 249 -28.37 -1.52 -1.38
C GLU A 249 -29.81 -1.90 -1.03
N GLN A 250 -29.96 -2.91 -0.15
CA GLN A 250 -31.28 -3.37 0.34
C GLN A 250 -31.45 -2.91 1.77
N LYS A 251 -32.36 -1.95 1.99
CA LYS A 251 -32.76 -1.53 3.36
C LYS A 251 -33.44 -2.67 4.11
N ARG A 252 -33.06 -2.82 5.36
CA ARG A 252 -33.62 -3.79 6.29
C ARG A 252 -34.12 -3.08 7.53
N ASN A 253 -34.95 -3.74 8.31
CA ASN A 253 -35.43 -3.22 9.60
C ASN A 253 -34.64 -3.81 10.78
N VAL A 254 -33.93 -4.89 10.57
CA VAL A 254 -33.16 -5.62 11.58
C VAL A 254 -31.94 -6.29 10.94
N LEU A 255 -30.83 -6.30 11.68
CA LEU A 255 -29.67 -7.18 11.47
C LEU A 255 -29.43 -8.00 12.73
N SER A 256 -29.14 -9.28 12.56
CA SER A 256 -29.02 -10.27 13.63
C SER A 256 -27.67 -10.96 13.63
N ALA A 257 -27.32 -11.64 14.73
CA ALA A 257 -26.08 -12.39 14.87
C ALA A 257 -25.80 -13.29 13.65
N GLY A 258 -24.59 -13.18 13.12
CA GLY A 258 -24.09 -13.84 11.93
C GLY A 258 -24.21 -13.00 10.64
N GLU A 259 -25.02 -11.97 10.60
CA GLU A 259 -25.20 -11.13 9.41
C GLU A 259 -24.11 -10.06 9.30
N VAL A 260 -23.68 -9.83 8.08
CA VAL A 260 -22.82 -8.71 7.67
C VAL A 260 -23.70 -7.68 6.97
N GLY A 261 -23.52 -6.41 7.30
CA GLY A 261 -24.34 -5.35 6.69
C GLY A 261 -23.79 -3.95 6.93
N TYR A 262 -24.60 -2.96 6.62
CA TYR A 262 -24.28 -1.57 6.88
C TYR A 262 -25.27 -0.92 7.85
N LEU A 263 -24.80 0.14 8.53
CA LEU A 263 -25.58 0.94 9.47
C LEU A 263 -25.24 2.41 9.32
N CYS A 264 -26.26 3.27 9.29
CA CYS A 264 -26.13 4.73 9.32
C CYS A 264 -26.84 5.29 10.57
N ALA A 265 -26.15 6.14 11.32
CA ALA A 265 -26.66 6.75 12.55
C ALA A 265 -26.39 8.26 12.62
N GLN A 266 -26.33 8.95 11.47
CA GLN A 266 -26.02 10.40 11.33
C GLN A 266 -24.75 10.86 12.05
N ILE A 267 -23.76 10.01 12.12
CA ILE A 267 -22.45 10.39 12.64
C ILE A 267 -21.78 11.27 11.59
N LYS A 268 -21.48 12.52 11.95
CA LYS A 268 -20.89 13.50 11.02
C LYS A 268 -19.37 13.46 11.01
N ASP A 269 -18.77 12.99 12.09
CA ASP A 269 -17.31 12.91 12.26
C ASP A 269 -16.88 11.45 12.24
N ILE A 270 -16.20 11.04 11.17
CA ILE A 270 -15.73 9.66 11.01
C ILE A 270 -14.67 9.28 12.06
N LYS A 271 -13.93 10.24 12.61
CA LYS A 271 -12.93 9.98 13.68
C LYS A 271 -13.56 9.38 14.93
N LYS A 272 -14.88 9.51 15.09
CA LYS A 272 -15.65 8.91 16.17
C LYS A 272 -15.99 7.43 15.93
N VAL A 273 -15.80 6.95 14.70
CA VAL A 273 -16.01 5.54 14.33
C VAL A 273 -14.65 4.92 14.03
N LYS A 274 -14.16 4.13 14.96
CA LYS A 274 -12.87 3.44 14.77
C LYS A 274 -13.12 2.05 14.19
N VAL A 275 -12.39 1.72 13.16
CA VAL A 275 -12.34 0.35 12.63
C VAL A 275 -11.74 -0.58 13.68
N GLY A 276 -12.38 -1.73 13.92
CA GLY A 276 -12.04 -2.65 15.01
C GLY A 276 -12.75 -2.35 16.34
N ASP A 277 -13.55 -1.27 16.42
CA ASP A 277 -14.37 -1.00 17.60
C ASP A 277 -15.61 -1.88 17.63
N THR A 278 -16.17 -2.02 18.82
CA THR A 278 -17.43 -2.75 19.07
C THR A 278 -18.59 -1.77 19.17
N LEU A 279 -19.57 -1.94 18.30
CA LEU A 279 -20.86 -1.28 18.41
C LEU A 279 -21.76 -2.12 19.34
N THR A 280 -22.40 -1.45 20.32
CA THR A 280 -23.33 -2.08 21.24
C THR A 280 -24.60 -1.26 21.42
N ASN A 281 -25.67 -1.88 21.94
CA ASN A 281 -26.87 -1.16 22.30
C ASN A 281 -26.61 -0.23 23.51
N ALA A 282 -27.10 1.00 23.48
CA ALA A 282 -26.85 1.98 24.53
C ALA A 282 -27.63 1.67 25.81
N ASP A 283 -28.84 1.08 25.68
CA ASP A 283 -29.75 0.80 26.80
C ASP A 283 -29.43 -0.53 27.46
N VAL A 284 -28.97 -1.53 26.69
CA VAL A 284 -28.51 -2.86 27.19
C VAL A 284 -27.12 -3.15 26.62
N PRO A 285 -26.08 -2.49 27.13
CA PRO A 285 -24.74 -2.64 26.56
C PRO A 285 -24.11 -3.99 26.89
N ALA A 286 -23.28 -4.47 25.97
CA ALA A 286 -22.44 -5.64 26.21
C ALA A 286 -21.39 -5.33 27.31
N SER A 287 -21.01 -6.35 28.06
CA SER A 287 -20.09 -6.21 29.21
C SER A 287 -18.62 -6.04 28.81
N LYS A 288 -18.24 -6.59 27.64
CA LYS A 288 -16.86 -6.57 27.13
C LYS A 288 -16.86 -6.31 25.63
N PRO A 289 -15.92 -5.51 25.11
CA PRO A 289 -15.73 -5.36 23.67
C PRO A 289 -15.28 -6.68 23.05
N LEU A 290 -15.38 -6.74 21.73
CA LEU A 290 -14.70 -7.74 20.89
C LEU A 290 -13.20 -7.40 20.82
N ASP A 291 -12.38 -8.40 20.53
CA ASP A 291 -10.97 -8.16 20.26
C ASP A 291 -10.87 -7.32 18.96
N GLY A 292 -10.34 -6.12 19.11
CA GLY A 292 -10.21 -5.18 18.01
C GLY A 292 -8.97 -5.44 17.14
N PHE A 293 -8.88 -4.75 16.03
CA PHE A 293 -7.69 -4.81 15.17
C PHE A 293 -6.51 -4.06 15.79
N ARG A 294 -5.30 -4.60 15.59
CA ARG A 294 -4.08 -3.88 15.96
C ARG A 294 -3.92 -2.67 15.02
N PRO A 295 -3.67 -1.45 15.55
CA PRO A 295 -3.43 -0.31 14.69
C PRO A 295 -2.16 -0.55 13.86
N MET A 296 -2.27 -0.35 12.56
CA MET A 296 -1.11 -0.40 11.67
C MET A 296 -0.33 0.90 11.75
N MET A 297 0.98 0.78 11.86
CA MET A 297 1.88 1.93 11.79
C MET A 297 2.36 2.09 10.35
N PRO A 298 2.34 3.30 9.80
CA PRO A 298 2.93 3.55 8.48
C PRO A 298 4.41 3.15 8.47
N MET A 299 4.82 2.52 7.37
CA MET A 299 6.22 2.08 7.18
C MET A 299 7.00 2.99 6.25
N VAL A 300 6.31 3.68 5.35
CA VAL A 300 6.90 4.57 4.34
C VAL A 300 6.33 5.97 4.51
N TYR A 301 7.20 6.96 4.51
CA TYR A 301 6.83 8.37 4.62
C TYR A 301 7.33 9.15 3.42
N SER A 302 6.48 10.05 2.87
CA SER A 302 6.83 10.96 1.80
C SER A 302 6.18 12.32 2.03
N GLY A 303 6.86 13.40 1.67
CA GLY A 303 6.27 14.73 1.62
C GLY A 303 5.48 14.91 0.33
N LEU A 304 4.24 15.38 0.44
CA LEU A 304 3.38 15.75 -0.67
C LEU A 304 3.22 17.26 -0.71
N TYR A 305 3.62 17.89 -1.81
CA TYR A 305 3.57 19.33 -1.99
C TYR A 305 2.81 19.68 -3.26
N PRO A 306 1.89 20.67 -3.23
CA PRO A 306 1.27 21.13 -4.46
C PRO A 306 2.28 21.89 -5.32
N THR A 307 2.23 21.74 -6.63
CA THR A 307 3.08 22.49 -7.58
C THR A 307 2.84 24.01 -7.50
N ASP A 308 1.59 24.44 -7.26
CA ASP A 308 1.24 25.82 -6.89
C ASP A 308 0.84 25.88 -5.42
N ASN A 309 1.59 26.65 -4.63
CA ASN A 309 1.31 26.84 -3.19
C ASN A 309 -0.10 27.36 -2.86
N LYS A 310 -0.81 27.96 -3.83
CA LYS A 310 -2.22 28.34 -3.67
C LYS A 310 -3.14 27.14 -3.44
N ASN A 311 -2.73 25.96 -3.90
CA ASN A 311 -3.48 24.72 -3.76
C ASN A 311 -3.24 24.01 -2.42
N PHE A 312 -2.50 24.58 -1.48
CA PHE A 312 -2.23 23.97 -0.17
C PHE A 312 -3.52 23.63 0.60
N GLU A 313 -4.49 24.56 0.65
CA GLU A 313 -5.77 24.31 1.32
C GLU A 313 -6.59 23.23 0.58
N LYS A 314 -6.57 23.22 -0.75
CA LYS A 314 -7.20 22.17 -1.57
C LYS A 314 -6.58 20.79 -1.29
N LEU A 315 -5.25 20.71 -1.16
CA LEU A 315 -4.54 19.49 -0.78
C LEU A 315 -4.92 19.04 0.63
N ARG A 316 -5.01 19.95 1.61
CA ARG A 316 -5.45 19.63 2.97
C ARG A 316 -6.83 19.00 2.97
N GLU A 317 -7.81 19.65 2.33
CA GLU A 317 -9.17 19.13 2.24
C GLU A 317 -9.24 17.77 1.54
N ALA A 318 -8.43 17.57 0.49
CA ALA A 318 -8.37 16.30 -0.23
C ALA A 318 -7.81 15.19 0.65
N LEU A 319 -6.71 15.44 1.37
CA LEU A 319 -6.13 14.48 2.33
C LEU A 319 -7.09 14.16 3.48
N GLU A 320 -7.78 15.15 4.03
CA GLU A 320 -8.83 14.96 5.04
C GLU A 320 -9.93 14.03 4.51
N LYS A 321 -10.44 14.28 3.29
CA LYS A 321 -11.47 13.44 2.66
C LYS A 321 -10.98 12.03 2.37
N LEU A 322 -9.73 11.86 1.90
CA LEU A 322 -9.14 10.54 1.66
C LEU A 322 -8.99 9.76 2.96
N SER A 323 -8.48 10.40 4.02
CA SER A 323 -8.28 9.75 5.33
C SER A 323 -9.59 9.31 6.00
N LEU A 324 -10.73 9.88 5.59
CA LEU A 324 -12.05 9.42 6.03
C LEU A 324 -12.37 8.01 5.54
N ASN A 325 -11.83 7.63 4.38
CA ASN A 325 -12.08 6.34 3.74
C ASN A 325 -10.84 5.42 3.75
N ASP A 326 -9.72 5.89 4.28
CA ASP A 326 -8.45 5.18 4.35
C ASP A 326 -7.82 5.38 5.74
N ALA A 327 -8.13 4.47 6.64
CA ALA A 327 -7.67 4.54 8.03
C ALA A 327 -6.14 4.37 8.19
N ALA A 328 -5.45 3.91 7.15
CA ALA A 328 -4.01 3.72 7.14
C ALA A 328 -3.24 4.99 6.73
N LEU A 329 -3.92 5.95 6.07
CA LEU A 329 -3.32 7.21 5.66
C LEU A 329 -3.18 8.16 6.86
N VAL A 330 -1.94 8.46 7.22
CA VAL A 330 -1.60 9.44 8.26
C VAL A 330 -0.92 10.62 7.61
N PHE A 331 -1.25 11.85 7.99
CA PHE A 331 -0.62 13.04 7.45
C PHE A 331 -0.52 14.16 8.48
N GLU A 332 0.54 14.95 8.38
CA GLU A 332 0.79 16.12 9.21
C GLU A 332 1.33 17.27 8.34
N PRO A 333 1.06 18.54 8.69
CA PRO A 333 1.61 19.67 7.95
C PRO A 333 3.14 19.68 7.98
N GLU A 334 3.74 19.94 6.82
CA GLU A 334 5.19 20.08 6.66
C GLU A 334 5.49 21.32 5.82
N THR A 335 6.63 21.96 6.10
CA THR A 335 7.10 23.11 5.31
C THR A 335 8.51 22.86 4.83
N SER A 336 8.74 23.01 3.52
CA SER A 336 10.03 22.95 2.89
C SER A 336 10.46 24.33 2.39
N VAL A 337 11.71 24.70 2.59
CA VAL A 337 12.27 25.96 2.08
C VAL A 337 12.23 25.97 0.54
N ALA A 338 12.40 24.80 -0.09
CA ALA A 338 12.44 24.66 -1.54
C ALA A 338 11.04 24.55 -2.17
N LEU A 339 10.09 23.84 -1.51
CA LEU A 339 8.79 23.46 -2.06
C LEU A 339 7.61 24.25 -1.47
N GLY A 340 7.83 24.98 -0.38
CA GLY A 340 6.78 25.68 0.35
C GLY A 340 6.03 24.80 1.33
N SER A 341 4.72 25.05 1.51
CA SER A 341 3.87 24.31 2.43
C SER A 341 3.30 23.06 1.77
N GLY A 342 3.30 21.94 2.50
CA GLY A 342 2.81 20.64 2.09
C GLY A 342 2.45 19.77 3.29
N PHE A 343 2.43 18.47 3.08
CA PHE A 343 2.12 17.50 4.12
C PHE A 343 3.11 16.34 4.10
N ARG A 344 3.55 15.93 5.28
CA ARG A 344 4.25 14.67 5.49
C ARG A 344 3.21 13.56 5.63
N CYS A 345 3.20 12.63 4.70
CA CYS A 345 2.23 11.54 4.65
C CYS A 345 2.91 10.21 4.97
N GLY A 346 2.24 9.39 5.77
CA GLY A 346 2.65 8.02 6.09
C GLY A 346 1.77 7.02 5.36
N PHE A 347 2.40 5.97 4.80
CA PHE A 347 1.80 4.94 3.96
C PHE A 347 2.20 3.55 4.44
N LEU A 348 1.38 2.54 4.14
CA LEU A 348 1.69 1.14 4.45
C LEU A 348 2.84 0.59 3.58
N GLY A 349 2.93 1.04 2.34
CA GLY A 349 3.96 0.67 1.39
C GLY A 349 3.95 1.57 0.15
N LEU A 350 4.74 1.20 -0.86
CA LEU A 350 4.87 2.00 -2.09
C LEU A 350 3.63 1.98 -2.97
N LEU A 351 2.96 0.84 -3.07
CA LEU A 351 1.71 0.75 -3.83
C LEU A 351 0.63 1.61 -3.18
N HIS A 352 0.51 1.57 -1.85
CA HIS A 352 -0.41 2.44 -1.13
C HIS A 352 -0.10 3.93 -1.40
N MET A 353 1.18 4.33 -1.34
CA MET A 353 1.61 5.70 -1.68
C MET A 353 1.21 6.10 -3.10
N SER A 354 1.47 5.22 -4.08
CA SER A 354 1.13 5.45 -5.49
C SER A 354 -0.39 5.59 -5.72
N VAL A 355 -1.20 4.78 -5.02
CA VAL A 355 -2.67 4.85 -5.07
C VAL A 355 -3.19 6.17 -4.50
N VAL A 356 -2.68 6.58 -3.34
CA VAL A 356 -3.08 7.85 -2.70
C VAL A 356 -2.69 9.04 -3.59
N GLN A 357 -1.48 9.03 -4.16
CA GLN A 357 -1.02 10.08 -5.06
C GLN A 357 -1.92 10.18 -6.30
N GLU A 358 -2.17 9.07 -7.01
CA GLU A 358 -3.01 9.04 -8.22
C GLU A 358 -4.43 9.51 -7.91
N ARG A 359 -4.98 9.14 -6.75
CA ARG A 359 -6.29 9.64 -6.31
C ARG A 359 -6.31 11.14 -6.04
N LEU A 360 -5.26 11.69 -5.44
CA LEU A 360 -5.14 13.14 -5.22
C LEU A 360 -5.05 13.89 -6.55
N GLU A 361 -4.35 13.34 -7.53
CA GLU A 361 -4.19 13.92 -8.86
C GLU A 361 -5.49 13.84 -9.67
N GLU A 362 -6.18 12.69 -9.67
CA GLU A 362 -7.34 12.46 -10.52
C GLU A 362 -8.68 12.87 -9.88
N ASP A 363 -8.95 12.44 -8.63
CA ASP A 363 -10.23 12.70 -7.97
C ASP A 363 -10.34 14.17 -7.53
N TYR A 364 -9.21 14.83 -7.27
CA TYR A 364 -9.15 16.19 -6.73
C TYR A 364 -8.45 17.19 -7.65
N ASP A 365 -8.00 16.78 -8.85
CA ASP A 365 -7.33 17.66 -9.82
C ASP A 365 -6.21 18.48 -9.16
N LEU A 366 -5.24 17.78 -8.57
CA LEU A 366 -4.08 18.33 -7.88
C LEU A 366 -2.80 17.91 -8.60
N ASP A 367 -1.95 18.86 -8.98
CA ASP A 367 -0.59 18.58 -9.41
C ASP A 367 0.33 18.54 -8.20
N LEU A 368 1.00 17.41 -7.98
CA LEU A 368 1.77 17.15 -6.76
C LEU A 368 3.25 16.90 -7.05
N ILE A 369 4.08 17.35 -6.11
CA ILE A 369 5.50 16.98 -6.01
C ILE A 369 5.63 16.05 -4.81
N CYS A 370 6.09 14.82 -5.07
CA CYS A 370 6.40 13.86 -4.02
C CYS A 370 7.89 13.87 -3.72
N THR A 371 8.26 13.93 -2.44
CA THR A 371 9.66 13.75 -2.03
C THR A 371 10.03 12.27 -2.01
N ALA A 372 11.33 11.99 -1.94
CA ALA A 372 11.80 10.61 -1.83
C ALA A 372 11.16 9.90 -0.62
N PRO A 373 10.58 8.70 -0.80
CA PRO A 373 10.06 7.93 0.32
C PRO A 373 11.17 7.63 1.32
N SER A 374 10.84 7.66 2.61
CA SER A 374 11.78 7.37 3.70
C SER A 374 11.13 6.45 4.72
N VAL A 375 11.97 5.72 5.45
CA VAL A 375 11.52 4.95 6.62
C VAL A 375 11.64 5.78 7.90
N VAL A 376 11.06 5.31 8.98
CA VAL A 376 11.27 5.90 10.31
C VAL A 376 12.59 5.39 10.87
N TYR A 377 13.44 6.29 11.33
CA TYR A 377 14.71 5.95 11.99
C TYR A 377 14.58 6.16 13.49
N ASP A 378 15.11 5.24 14.28
CA ASP A 378 15.17 5.36 15.74
C ASP A 378 16.58 5.80 16.16
N ILE A 379 16.68 7.00 16.69
CA ILE A 379 17.95 7.62 17.06
C ILE A 379 18.01 7.83 18.58
N THR A 380 19.05 7.31 19.19
CA THR A 380 19.39 7.63 20.59
C THR A 380 20.54 8.62 20.60
N LEU A 381 20.31 9.80 21.17
CA LEU A 381 21.34 10.82 21.31
C LEU A 381 22.28 10.53 22.50
N THR A 382 23.45 11.18 22.50
CA THR A 382 24.45 11.06 23.59
C THR A 382 23.94 11.53 24.94
N ASN A 383 22.93 12.43 24.96
CA ASN A 383 22.24 12.86 26.20
C ASN A 383 21.16 11.85 26.67
N GLY A 384 21.01 10.72 26.03
CA GLY A 384 20.04 9.67 26.36
C GLY A 384 18.63 9.88 25.79
N LYS A 385 18.36 10.99 25.10
CA LYS A 385 17.06 11.23 24.45
C LYS A 385 16.89 10.31 23.24
N GLN A 386 15.79 9.60 23.18
CA GLN A 386 15.37 8.80 22.03
C GLN A 386 14.44 9.62 21.13
N MET A 387 14.62 9.53 19.83
CA MET A 387 13.84 10.26 18.82
C MET A 387 13.52 9.35 17.64
N LEU A 388 12.26 9.33 17.22
CA LEU A 388 11.84 8.72 15.97
C LEU A 388 11.89 9.79 14.87
N ILE A 389 12.73 9.58 13.88
CA ILE A 389 12.95 10.50 12.77
C ILE A 389 12.15 10.00 11.56
N GLN A 390 11.12 10.72 11.20
CA GLN A 390 10.31 10.45 10.00
C GLN A 390 10.80 11.28 8.81
N ASN A 391 11.22 12.53 9.06
CA ASN A 391 11.77 13.40 8.03
C ASN A 391 13.31 13.31 8.03
N PRO A 392 13.96 12.93 6.91
CA PRO A 392 15.42 12.89 6.79
C PRO A 392 16.13 14.21 7.17
N SER A 393 15.46 15.36 6.99
CA SER A 393 16.02 16.67 7.33
C SER A 393 16.22 16.88 8.83
N ASP A 394 15.46 16.15 9.67
CA ASP A 394 15.55 16.22 11.13
C ASP A 394 16.66 15.31 11.70
N PHE A 395 17.26 14.48 10.85
CA PHE A 395 18.36 13.62 11.26
C PHE A 395 19.56 14.48 11.66
N PRO A 396 20.17 14.27 12.84
CA PRO A 396 21.30 15.07 13.30
C PRO A 396 22.46 15.09 12.29
N SER A 397 22.95 16.27 11.94
CA SER A 397 24.08 16.43 11.02
C SER A 397 25.42 16.19 11.68
N ASP A 398 25.50 16.34 13.01
CA ASP A 398 26.70 16.09 13.79
C ASP A 398 26.67 14.64 14.34
N PRO A 399 27.53 13.75 13.84
CA PRO A 399 27.58 12.37 14.29
C PRO A 399 27.97 12.23 15.77
N SER A 400 28.62 13.23 16.37
CA SER A 400 29.00 13.21 17.79
C SER A 400 27.80 13.26 18.73
N LEU A 401 26.65 13.76 18.25
CA LEU A 401 25.39 13.79 19.00
C LEU A 401 24.67 12.45 19.01
N ILE A 402 25.03 11.53 18.11
CA ILE A 402 24.34 10.25 17.94
C ILE A 402 25.09 9.18 18.72
N LYS A 403 24.43 8.61 19.74
CA LYS A 403 24.94 7.44 20.46
C LYS A 403 24.63 6.14 19.71
N LYS A 404 23.42 6.05 19.12
CA LYS A 404 22.91 4.88 18.43
C LYS A 404 21.94 5.33 17.34
N ALA A 405 22.04 4.74 16.15
CA ALA A 405 21.10 4.93 15.08
C ALA A 405 20.61 3.55 14.59
N SER A 406 19.29 3.39 14.49
CA SER A 406 18.67 2.13 14.08
C SER A 406 17.68 2.39 12.94
N GLU A 407 17.57 1.43 12.04
CA GLU A 407 16.62 1.42 10.93
C GLU A 407 15.75 0.17 10.95
N PRO A 408 14.54 0.19 10.38
CA PRO A 408 13.68 -0.98 10.32
C PRO A 408 14.23 -2.00 9.33
N PHE A 409 14.16 -3.28 9.72
CA PHE A 409 14.52 -4.42 8.91
C PHE A 409 13.31 -5.28 8.60
N VAL A 410 13.36 -5.96 7.47
CA VAL A 410 12.34 -6.90 7.03
C VAL A 410 12.96 -8.27 6.75
N LYS A 411 12.19 -9.32 7.01
CA LYS A 411 12.43 -10.65 6.49
C LYS A 411 11.77 -10.71 5.12
N ALA A 412 12.57 -10.76 4.08
CA ALA A 412 12.12 -10.86 2.70
C ALA A 412 12.16 -12.31 2.22
N GLU A 413 11.12 -12.73 1.53
CA GLU A 413 11.00 -14.00 0.86
C GLU A 413 10.76 -13.76 -0.63
N ILE A 414 11.69 -14.27 -1.46
CA ILE A 414 11.67 -14.06 -2.90
C ILE A 414 11.48 -15.41 -3.57
N MET A 415 10.32 -15.62 -4.15
CA MET A 415 10.06 -16.80 -4.97
C MET A 415 10.46 -16.53 -6.42
N THR A 416 11.20 -17.45 -7.03
CA THR A 416 11.73 -17.29 -8.38
C THR A 416 12.02 -18.64 -9.04
N PRO A 417 11.96 -18.73 -10.38
CA PRO A 417 12.53 -19.87 -11.09
C PRO A 417 14.03 -19.99 -10.82
N GLN A 418 14.54 -21.22 -10.81
CA GLN A 418 15.93 -21.54 -10.47
C GLN A 418 16.96 -20.78 -11.31
N ASP A 419 16.64 -20.49 -12.58
CA ASP A 419 17.52 -19.77 -13.52
C ASP A 419 17.88 -18.35 -13.08
N TYR A 420 17.03 -17.71 -12.26
CA TYR A 420 17.21 -16.33 -11.82
C TYR A 420 17.81 -16.19 -10.41
N VAL A 421 18.10 -17.30 -9.73
CA VAL A 421 18.63 -17.30 -8.34
C VAL A 421 19.90 -16.47 -8.22
N GLY A 422 20.89 -16.70 -9.10
CA GLY A 422 22.17 -15.99 -9.05
C GLY A 422 22.04 -14.47 -9.15
N PRO A 423 21.39 -13.93 -10.19
CA PRO A 423 21.13 -12.48 -10.32
C PRO A 423 20.36 -11.89 -9.13
N LEU A 424 19.38 -12.59 -8.57
CA LEU A 424 18.59 -12.11 -7.44
C LEU A 424 19.35 -12.14 -6.12
N MET A 425 20.21 -13.15 -5.89
CA MET A 425 21.13 -13.16 -4.75
C MET A 425 22.08 -11.96 -4.81
N GLN A 426 22.67 -11.66 -5.96
CA GLN A 426 23.53 -10.48 -6.14
C GLN A 426 22.77 -9.18 -5.89
N LEU A 427 21.50 -9.08 -6.32
CA LEU A 427 20.65 -7.93 -6.01
C LEU A 427 20.51 -7.77 -4.49
N CYS A 428 20.12 -8.82 -3.77
CA CYS A 428 19.93 -8.78 -2.31
C CYS A 428 21.23 -8.40 -1.57
N GLU A 429 22.37 -8.99 -1.94
CA GLU A 429 23.67 -8.68 -1.35
C GLU A 429 24.07 -7.21 -1.60
N SER A 430 23.85 -6.69 -2.80
CA SER A 430 24.10 -5.28 -3.14
C SER A 430 23.26 -4.31 -2.30
N ARG A 431 22.13 -4.79 -1.76
CA ARG A 431 21.17 -4.06 -0.91
C ARG A 431 21.36 -4.38 0.59
N ARG A 432 22.54 -4.80 1.01
CA ARG A 432 22.85 -5.15 2.39
C ARG A 432 22.03 -6.32 2.94
N GLY A 433 21.58 -7.21 2.04
CA GLY A 433 20.80 -8.38 2.42
C GLY A 433 21.65 -9.43 3.11
N GLU A 434 21.16 -9.93 4.24
CA GLU A 434 21.73 -11.06 4.98
C GLU A 434 21.01 -12.33 4.54
N TYR A 435 21.72 -13.21 3.85
CA TYR A 435 21.19 -14.50 3.42
C TYR A 435 20.79 -15.38 4.62
N GLN A 436 19.55 -15.88 4.61
CA GLN A 436 19.02 -16.73 5.67
C GLN A 436 18.80 -18.18 5.24
N GLY A 437 18.67 -18.42 3.95
CA GLY A 437 18.46 -19.76 3.41
C GLY A 437 17.78 -19.72 2.05
N MET A 438 17.70 -20.89 1.45
CA MET A 438 17.01 -21.13 0.19
C MET A 438 16.28 -22.46 0.30
N ASP A 439 14.99 -22.45 0.06
CA ASP A 439 14.16 -23.65 0.04
C ASP A 439 13.72 -23.92 -1.41
N TYR A 440 13.77 -25.18 -1.80
CA TYR A 440 13.20 -25.61 -3.07
C TYR A 440 11.72 -25.86 -2.87
N ILE A 441 10.88 -25.08 -3.56
CA ILE A 441 9.43 -25.25 -3.52
C ILE A 441 9.04 -26.45 -4.38
N ASP A 442 9.65 -26.53 -5.57
CA ASP A 442 9.53 -27.65 -6.50
C ASP A 442 10.83 -27.79 -7.32
N THR A 443 10.78 -28.63 -8.37
CA THR A 443 11.95 -28.89 -9.26
C THR A 443 12.39 -27.67 -10.07
N LYS A 444 11.57 -26.62 -10.18
CA LYS A 444 11.82 -25.44 -11.01
C LYS A 444 11.85 -24.13 -10.23
N ARG A 445 11.23 -24.08 -9.04
CA ARG A 445 11.08 -22.85 -8.25
C ARG A 445 11.76 -22.94 -6.89
N VAL A 446 12.31 -21.83 -6.48
CA VAL A 446 13.00 -21.69 -5.20
C VAL A 446 12.48 -20.46 -4.44
N SER A 447 12.49 -20.55 -3.12
CA SER A 447 12.27 -19.42 -2.21
C SER A 447 13.61 -19.00 -1.61
N LEU A 448 14.02 -17.76 -1.87
CA LEU A 448 15.20 -17.15 -1.28
C LEU A 448 14.80 -16.34 -0.05
N LYS A 449 15.40 -16.59 1.08
CA LYS A 449 15.11 -15.89 2.35
C LYS A 449 16.27 -14.96 2.71
N TYR A 450 15.93 -13.69 2.88
CA TYR A 450 16.89 -12.64 3.25
C TYR A 450 16.35 -11.77 4.39
N ILE A 451 17.26 -11.19 5.16
CA ILE A 451 16.96 -10.06 6.02
C ILE A 451 17.52 -8.82 5.33
N LEU A 452 16.66 -7.84 5.07
CA LEU A 452 16.99 -6.61 4.34
C LEU A 452 16.59 -5.38 5.17
N PRO A 453 17.36 -4.29 5.10
CA PRO A 453 16.88 -3.00 5.59
C PRO A 453 15.69 -2.54 4.74
N LEU A 454 14.60 -2.12 5.37
CA LEU A 454 13.41 -1.65 4.64
C LEU A 454 13.75 -0.47 3.73
N SER A 455 14.67 0.40 4.15
CA SER A 455 15.15 1.54 3.35
C SER A 455 15.74 1.15 1.99
N GLU A 456 16.29 -0.06 1.85
CA GLU A 456 16.83 -0.56 0.57
C GLU A 456 15.77 -1.26 -0.29
N VAL A 457 14.67 -1.71 0.34
CA VAL A 457 13.54 -2.35 -0.36
C VAL A 457 12.62 -1.31 -1.01
N ILE A 458 12.37 -0.18 -0.34
CA ILE A 458 11.49 0.88 -0.84
C ILE A 458 12.06 1.66 -2.03
N PHE A 459 13.36 1.49 -2.37
CA PHE A 459 13.98 2.17 -3.51
C PHE A 459 14.30 1.20 -4.63
N SER A 460 13.55 1.24 -5.72
CA SER A 460 13.83 0.53 -6.98
C SER A 460 14.09 -1.00 -6.87
N PHE A 461 13.98 -1.59 -5.68
CA PHE A 461 14.27 -3.02 -5.47
C PHE A 461 13.28 -3.90 -6.22
N PHE A 462 11.98 -3.59 -6.11
CA PHE A 462 10.92 -4.35 -6.78
C PHE A 462 11.04 -4.28 -8.31
N ASP A 463 11.33 -3.11 -8.86
CA ASP A 463 11.51 -2.92 -10.31
C ASP A 463 12.71 -3.72 -10.82
N ARG A 464 13.81 -3.70 -10.05
CA ARG A 464 15.01 -4.49 -10.37
C ARG A 464 14.75 -5.98 -10.27
N LEU A 465 14.04 -6.40 -9.21
CA LEU A 465 13.66 -7.80 -9.03
C LEU A 465 12.87 -8.32 -10.22
N LYS A 466 11.84 -7.56 -10.65
CA LYS A 466 11.04 -7.88 -11.84
C LYS A 466 11.87 -7.87 -13.12
N SER A 467 12.72 -6.88 -13.31
CA SER A 467 13.57 -6.77 -14.49
C SER A 467 14.58 -7.93 -14.60
N LEU A 468 15.22 -8.30 -13.49
CA LEU A 468 16.22 -9.38 -13.46
C LEU A 468 15.61 -10.78 -13.62
N SER A 469 14.35 -10.94 -13.26
CA SER A 469 13.62 -12.22 -13.34
C SER A 469 12.65 -12.30 -14.53
N ALA A 470 12.73 -11.39 -15.50
CA ALA A 470 11.77 -11.29 -16.61
C ALA A 470 10.30 -11.27 -16.14
N GLY A 471 10.03 -10.70 -14.97
CA GLY A 471 8.70 -10.60 -14.35
C GLY A 471 8.29 -11.80 -13.49
N TYR A 472 9.06 -12.89 -13.48
CA TYR A 472 8.66 -14.13 -12.77
C TYR A 472 8.86 -14.10 -11.26
N ALA A 473 9.80 -13.30 -10.73
CA ALA A 473 10.01 -13.27 -9.29
C ALA A 473 8.91 -12.50 -8.56
N SER A 474 8.48 -13.04 -7.43
CA SER A 474 7.61 -12.34 -6.46
C SER A 474 8.39 -12.06 -5.18
N LEU A 475 8.01 -10.99 -4.49
CA LEU A 475 8.57 -10.56 -3.21
C LEU A 475 7.46 -10.47 -2.19
N ASP A 476 7.67 -11.11 -1.07
CA ASP A 476 6.94 -10.89 0.16
C ASP A 476 7.91 -10.46 1.26
N TYR A 477 7.45 -9.63 2.21
CA TYR A 477 8.32 -9.20 3.31
C TYR A 477 7.51 -8.93 4.58
N GLN A 478 8.14 -9.20 5.72
CA GLN A 478 7.56 -8.98 7.04
C GLN A 478 8.49 -8.13 7.90
N PRO A 479 7.99 -7.08 8.58
CA PRO A 479 8.79 -6.29 9.50
C PRO A 479 9.29 -7.15 10.67
N ILE A 480 10.59 -7.05 10.96
CA ILE A 480 11.22 -7.76 12.09
C ILE A 480 11.77 -6.83 13.18
N GLY A 481 11.42 -5.54 13.09
CA GLY A 481 11.84 -4.52 14.04
C GLY A 481 13.08 -3.75 13.60
N TYR A 482 13.70 -3.05 14.55
CA TYR A 482 14.81 -2.15 14.31
C TYR A 482 16.14 -2.81 14.61
N ARG A 483 17.16 -2.52 13.78
CA ARG A 483 18.56 -2.93 14.01
C ARG A 483 19.48 -1.74 13.87
N ASP A 484 20.60 -1.78 14.60
CA ASP A 484 21.61 -0.74 14.55
C ASP A 484 22.29 -0.70 13.20
N SER A 485 22.47 0.52 12.67
CA SER A 485 23.09 0.76 11.38
C SER A 485 23.94 2.03 11.41
N LYS A 486 25.02 2.04 10.63
CA LYS A 486 25.90 3.21 10.46
C LYS A 486 25.25 4.22 9.50
N LEU A 487 24.26 4.93 9.99
CA LEU A 487 23.50 5.90 9.21
C LEU A 487 24.17 7.27 9.19
N ALA A 488 23.94 8.01 8.12
CA ALA A 488 24.34 9.40 7.99
C ALA A 488 23.32 10.19 7.18
N ARG A 489 23.16 11.46 7.52
CA ARG A 489 22.38 12.38 6.71
C ARG A 489 23.20 12.83 5.51
N MET A 490 22.66 12.69 4.32
CA MET A 490 23.21 13.19 3.07
C MET A 490 22.38 14.39 2.59
N ASP A 491 23.00 15.55 2.56
CA ASP A 491 22.41 16.79 2.09
C ASP A 491 22.79 17.04 0.64
N ILE A 492 21.81 17.43 -0.18
CA ILE A 492 22.05 17.86 -1.57
C ILE A 492 22.09 19.40 -1.60
N LEU A 493 23.14 19.94 -2.20
CA LEU A 493 23.31 21.39 -2.33
C LEU A 493 23.31 21.76 -3.82
N LEU A 494 22.53 22.78 -4.15
CA LEU A 494 22.53 23.43 -5.47
C LEU A 494 23.02 24.87 -5.29
N ASN A 495 24.06 25.24 -6.01
CA ASN A 495 24.71 26.55 -5.87
C ASN A 495 25.13 26.87 -4.41
N ASN A 496 25.57 25.86 -3.65
CA ASN A 496 25.92 25.87 -2.23
C ASN A 496 24.74 26.10 -1.26
N GLU A 497 23.50 26.13 -1.75
CA GLU A 497 22.30 26.15 -0.91
C GLU A 497 21.77 24.75 -0.73
N LYS A 498 21.45 24.37 0.50
CA LYS A 498 20.87 23.06 0.82
C LYS A 498 19.42 23.01 0.35
N ILE A 499 19.07 21.91 -0.32
CA ILE A 499 17.70 21.59 -0.71
C ILE A 499 17.17 20.52 0.26
N ASP A 500 16.39 20.92 1.24
CA ASP A 500 15.85 20.08 2.30
C ASP A 500 15.00 18.91 1.77
N ALA A 501 14.19 19.14 0.75
CA ALA A 501 13.35 18.13 0.12
C ALA A 501 14.15 17.03 -0.64
N LEU A 502 15.45 17.25 -0.89
CA LEU A 502 16.36 16.25 -1.47
C LEU A 502 17.29 15.61 -0.43
N THR A 503 17.15 15.97 0.84
CA THR A 503 17.92 15.34 1.92
C THR A 503 17.48 13.91 2.11
N THR A 504 18.44 12.99 2.25
CA THR A 504 18.18 11.56 2.48
C THR A 504 19.07 11.02 3.59
N VAL A 505 18.60 9.97 4.28
CA VAL A 505 19.45 9.19 5.19
C VAL A 505 20.03 8.02 4.41
N VAL A 506 21.33 7.80 4.55
CA VAL A 506 22.07 6.79 3.82
C VAL A 506 22.95 5.95 4.76
N PHE A 507 23.24 4.73 4.36
CA PHE A 507 24.25 3.92 5.02
C PHE A 507 25.65 4.45 4.65
N ARG A 508 26.50 4.71 5.65
CA ARG A 508 27.81 5.38 5.45
C ARG A 508 28.71 4.68 4.45
N ASP A 509 28.77 3.36 4.53
CA ASP A 509 29.74 2.59 3.73
C ASP A 509 29.39 2.58 2.23
N THR A 510 28.09 2.79 1.88
CA THR A 510 27.60 2.87 0.50
C THR A 510 27.21 4.30 0.08
N ALA A 511 27.50 5.30 0.89
CA ALA A 511 27.07 6.68 0.67
C ALA A 511 27.69 7.33 -0.56
N TYR A 512 28.98 7.07 -0.85
CA TYR A 512 29.67 7.69 -1.97
C TYR A 512 29.11 7.31 -3.35
N PRO A 513 28.93 6.02 -3.70
CA PRO A 513 28.35 5.65 -4.97
C PRO A 513 26.92 6.21 -5.13
N LYS A 514 26.11 6.19 -4.07
CA LYS A 514 24.74 6.76 -4.07
C LYS A 514 24.76 8.28 -4.29
N ALA A 515 25.64 8.98 -3.59
CA ALA A 515 25.83 10.43 -3.75
C ALA A 515 26.26 10.79 -5.18
N ARG A 516 27.19 10.03 -5.76
CA ARG A 516 27.67 10.26 -7.12
C ARG A 516 26.58 10.08 -8.16
N ALA A 517 25.82 9.00 -8.06
CA ALA A 517 24.71 8.69 -8.96
C ALA A 517 23.61 9.78 -8.90
N ILE A 518 23.25 10.24 -7.70
CA ILE A 518 22.27 11.33 -7.52
C ILE A 518 22.76 12.63 -8.15
N VAL A 519 24.00 13.03 -7.85
CA VAL A 519 24.57 14.29 -8.35
C VAL A 519 24.67 14.29 -9.89
N ASP A 520 25.07 13.18 -10.50
CA ASP A 520 25.16 13.07 -11.94
C ASP A 520 23.77 13.08 -12.59
N LYS A 521 22.79 12.41 -12.00
CA LYS A 521 21.39 12.43 -12.48
C LYS A 521 20.77 13.82 -12.39
N LEU A 522 20.96 14.52 -11.27
CA LEU A 522 20.47 15.90 -11.08
C LEU A 522 21.09 16.85 -12.10
N LYS A 523 22.37 16.69 -12.43
CA LYS A 523 23.03 17.48 -13.47
C LYS A 523 22.37 17.34 -14.83
N ASP A 524 21.87 16.16 -15.16
CA ASP A 524 21.26 15.89 -16.46
C ASP A 524 19.83 16.45 -16.54
N VAL A 525 19.12 16.48 -15.42
CA VAL A 525 17.70 16.90 -15.32
C VAL A 525 17.56 18.40 -15.09
N ILE A 526 18.42 19.00 -14.25
CA ILE A 526 18.31 20.44 -13.94
C ILE A 526 18.74 21.28 -15.16
N PRO A 527 17.89 22.21 -15.64
CA PRO A 527 18.17 22.97 -16.83
C PRO A 527 19.33 23.95 -16.61
N ARG A 528 20.15 24.13 -17.66
CA ARG A 528 21.26 25.10 -17.67
C ARG A 528 20.74 26.51 -17.49
N GLN A 529 21.38 27.28 -16.62
CA GLN A 529 21.08 28.69 -16.40
C GLN A 529 22.20 29.60 -16.93
N GLN A 530 22.06 30.92 -16.74
CA GLN A 530 23.03 31.92 -17.17
C GLN A 530 24.36 31.85 -16.39
N PHE A 531 24.38 31.13 -15.25
CA PHE A 531 25.54 30.90 -14.40
C PHE A 531 25.76 29.40 -14.19
N GLU A 532 26.95 29.05 -13.76
CA GLU A 532 27.31 27.67 -13.42
C GLU A 532 26.70 27.26 -12.09
N ILE A 533 26.03 26.09 -12.07
CA ILE A 533 25.40 25.56 -10.87
C ILE A 533 26.20 24.34 -10.42
N PRO A 534 26.94 24.42 -9.31
CA PRO A 534 27.50 23.25 -8.67
C PRO A 534 26.39 22.45 -8.01
N VAL A 535 26.29 21.17 -8.37
CA VAL A 535 25.45 20.17 -7.71
C VAL A 535 26.38 19.36 -6.81
N GLN A 536 26.07 19.33 -5.52
CA GLN A 536 26.94 18.71 -4.52
C GLN A 536 26.14 17.82 -3.59
N ALA A 537 26.73 16.71 -3.17
CA ALA A 537 26.23 15.88 -2.08
C ALA A 537 27.22 15.94 -0.91
N ALA A 538 26.72 16.23 0.28
CA ALA A 538 27.52 16.38 1.49
C ALA A 538 27.03 15.46 2.61
N ILE A 539 27.99 14.91 3.37
CA ILE A 539 27.75 14.17 4.62
C ILE A 539 28.61 14.82 5.70
N ASP A 540 28.02 15.04 6.88
CA ASP A 540 28.70 15.67 8.02
C ASP A 540 29.38 17.01 7.59
N SER A 541 28.66 17.79 6.79
CA SER A 541 29.14 19.08 6.21
C SER A 541 30.34 18.95 5.24
N LYS A 542 30.76 17.73 4.87
CA LYS A 542 31.81 17.49 3.89
C LYS A 542 31.21 17.09 2.55
N VAL A 543 31.59 17.80 1.49
CA VAL A 543 31.19 17.43 0.13
C VAL A 543 31.91 16.15 -0.28
N ILE A 544 31.13 15.09 -0.55
CA ILE A 544 31.62 13.76 -0.96
C ILE A 544 31.50 13.54 -2.48
N ALA A 545 30.52 14.19 -3.14
CA ALA A 545 30.35 14.13 -4.59
C ALA A 545 29.98 15.50 -5.14
N ARG A 546 30.47 15.82 -6.35
CA ARG A 546 30.20 17.07 -7.04
C ARG A 546 30.12 16.86 -8.55
N SER A 547 29.19 17.55 -9.19
CA SER A 547 29.11 17.73 -10.63
C SER A 547 28.64 19.15 -10.94
N ASP A 548 29.13 19.74 -12.03
CA ASP A 548 28.84 21.14 -12.36
C ASP A 548 27.97 21.22 -13.62
N ILE A 549 26.84 21.96 -13.53
CA ILE A 549 25.99 22.29 -14.68
C ILE A 549 26.56 23.53 -15.31
N LYS A 550 27.07 23.40 -16.53
CA LYS A 550 27.71 24.52 -17.26
C LYS A 550 26.72 25.63 -17.60
N ALA A 551 27.10 26.87 -17.39
CA ALA A 551 26.31 28.04 -17.78
C ALA A 551 26.00 28.06 -19.29
N VAL A 552 24.82 28.59 -19.66
CA VAL A 552 24.50 28.92 -21.03
C VAL A 552 25.49 30.00 -21.52
N ARG A 553 26.22 29.73 -22.60
CA ARG A 553 27.14 30.71 -23.21
C ARG A 553 26.41 31.51 -24.27
N LYS A 554 26.28 32.82 -24.04
CA LYS A 554 25.88 33.75 -25.06
C LYS A 554 27.17 34.16 -25.81
N ASP A 555 27.22 34.00 -27.12
CA ASP A 555 28.36 34.43 -27.89
C ASP A 555 28.37 35.98 -27.97
N VAL A 556 29.08 36.59 -27.02
CA VAL A 556 29.21 38.06 -26.94
C VAL A 556 30.21 38.59 -27.96
N LEU A 557 30.94 37.69 -28.63
CA LEU A 557 31.95 38.06 -29.64
C LEU A 557 31.41 38.02 -31.08
N ALA A 558 30.21 37.42 -31.29
CA ALA A 558 29.59 37.29 -32.62
C ALA A 558 29.44 38.63 -33.39
N LYS A 559 29.31 39.74 -32.65
CA LYS A 559 29.19 41.09 -33.25
C LYS A 559 30.53 41.86 -33.31
N CYS A 560 31.64 41.23 -32.92
CA CYS A 560 32.96 41.86 -32.96
C CYS A 560 33.65 41.59 -34.30
N TYR A 561 33.35 42.38 -35.32
CA TYR A 561 34.08 42.40 -36.57
C TYR A 561 35.43 43.14 -36.38
N GLY A 562 36.58 42.47 -36.66
CA GLY A 562 37.90 43.01 -36.54
C GLY A 562 38.76 42.54 -35.37
N GLY A 563 40.07 42.65 -35.49
CA GLY A 563 41.10 42.08 -34.62
C GLY A 563 41.33 42.78 -33.26
N ASP A 564 40.43 43.62 -32.77
CA ASP A 564 40.60 44.29 -31.47
C ASP A 564 40.53 43.33 -30.28
N ILE A 565 41.70 42.84 -29.90
CA ILE A 565 41.90 41.91 -28.80
C ILE A 565 41.49 42.53 -27.45
N SER A 566 41.70 43.84 -27.26
CA SER A 566 41.38 44.55 -26.02
C SER A 566 39.89 44.64 -25.79
N ARG A 567 39.11 44.90 -26.84
CA ARG A 567 37.64 44.94 -26.81
C ARG A 567 37.05 43.55 -26.55
N LYS A 568 37.60 42.49 -27.15
CA LYS A 568 37.20 41.10 -26.91
C LYS A 568 37.45 40.71 -25.46
N LYS A 569 38.62 41.03 -24.90
CA LYS A 569 38.93 40.79 -23.48
C LYS A 569 37.96 41.50 -22.53
N LYS A 570 37.71 42.79 -22.74
CA LYS A 570 36.75 43.58 -21.93
C LYS A 570 35.33 43.01 -21.96
N LEU A 571 34.85 42.54 -23.11
CA LEU A 571 33.53 41.93 -23.23
C LEU A 571 33.44 40.59 -22.48
N LEU A 572 34.49 39.77 -22.55
CA LEU A 572 34.58 38.50 -21.81
C LEU A 572 34.68 38.73 -20.30
N GLU A 573 35.42 39.76 -19.85
CA GLU A 573 35.50 40.14 -18.42
C GLU A 573 34.15 40.64 -17.92
N LYS A 574 33.45 41.52 -18.62
CA LYS A 574 32.09 41.95 -18.27
C LYS A 574 31.10 40.79 -18.19
N GLN A 575 31.22 39.83 -19.13
CA GLN A 575 30.38 38.62 -19.09
C GLN A 575 30.71 37.78 -17.87
N LYS A 576 31.97 37.65 -17.50
CA LYS A 576 32.42 36.90 -16.32
C LYS A 576 31.93 37.55 -15.01
N GLU A 577 32.07 38.88 -14.91
CA GLU A 577 31.55 39.64 -13.75
C GLU A 577 30.02 39.57 -13.66
N GLY A 578 29.31 39.74 -14.78
CA GLY A 578 27.85 39.61 -14.81
C GLY A 578 27.36 38.23 -14.36
N LYS A 579 28.04 37.15 -14.80
CA LYS A 579 27.77 35.78 -14.38
C LYS A 579 28.07 35.59 -12.88
N LYS A 580 29.13 36.21 -12.34
CA LYS A 580 29.45 36.14 -10.92
C LYS A 580 28.36 36.79 -10.08
N ARG A 581 27.90 37.98 -10.45
CA ARG A 581 26.77 38.66 -9.77
C ARG A 581 25.48 37.86 -9.88
N MET A 582 25.15 37.28 -11.04
CA MET A 582 23.99 36.44 -11.20
C MET A 582 24.06 35.18 -10.33
N LYS A 583 25.24 34.62 -10.11
CA LYS A 583 25.45 33.46 -9.22
C LYS A 583 25.21 33.81 -7.76
N GLU A 584 25.52 35.04 -7.31
CA GLU A 584 25.33 35.50 -5.93
C GLU A 584 23.84 35.74 -5.58
N PHE A 585 23.00 36.10 -6.56
CA PHE A 585 21.60 36.47 -6.36
C PHE A 585 20.61 35.50 -7.03
N GLY A 586 21.07 34.58 -7.84
CA GLY A 586 20.22 33.69 -8.63
C GLY A 586 19.73 32.48 -7.81
N LYS A 587 18.42 32.40 -7.55
CA LYS A 587 17.81 31.18 -7.05
C LYS A 587 17.79 30.14 -8.15
N VAL A 588 18.17 28.91 -7.82
CA VAL A 588 18.10 27.77 -8.75
C VAL A 588 16.70 27.20 -8.71
N TYR A 589 16.01 27.23 -9.84
CA TYR A 589 14.74 26.52 -9.96
C TYR A 589 15.00 25.02 -10.07
N VAL A 590 14.37 24.23 -9.20
CA VAL A 590 14.43 22.77 -9.19
C VAL A 590 13.14 22.26 -9.84
N PRO A 591 13.20 21.69 -11.03
CA PRO A 591 12.01 21.16 -11.69
C PRO A 591 11.51 19.89 -11.00
N GLN A 592 10.25 19.55 -11.20
CA GLN A 592 9.61 18.35 -10.60
C GLN A 592 10.36 17.06 -10.96
N GLU A 593 10.84 16.99 -12.19
CA GLU A 593 11.60 15.84 -12.70
C GLU A 593 12.89 15.58 -11.90
N ALA A 594 13.45 16.60 -11.23
CA ALA A 594 14.62 16.44 -10.38
C ALA A 594 14.30 15.61 -9.11
N PHE A 595 13.12 15.78 -8.52
CA PHE A 595 12.68 14.99 -7.38
C PHE A 595 12.40 13.54 -7.80
N ILE A 596 11.72 13.34 -8.91
CA ILE A 596 11.47 12.01 -9.51
C ILE A 596 12.80 11.33 -9.88
N ALA A 597 13.75 12.09 -10.43
CA ALA A 597 15.05 11.57 -10.83
C ALA A 597 15.85 11.00 -9.64
N VAL A 598 15.77 11.65 -8.47
CA VAL A 598 16.41 11.13 -7.23
C VAL A 598 15.76 9.82 -6.78
N LEU A 599 14.45 9.67 -6.98
CA LEU A 599 13.72 8.43 -6.68
C LEU A 599 14.17 7.24 -7.55
N SER A 600 14.56 7.50 -8.78
CA SER A 600 14.94 6.47 -9.77
C SER A 600 16.43 6.09 -9.76
N VAL A 601 17.23 6.69 -8.86
CA VAL A 601 18.68 6.43 -8.82
C VAL A 601 18.98 5.09 -8.15
N ASP A 602 19.59 4.19 -8.91
CA ASP A 602 20.19 2.97 -8.37
C ASP A 602 21.70 3.17 -8.14
N PRO A 603 22.25 2.86 -6.97
CA PRO A 603 23.68 2.93 -6.70
C PRO A 603 24.55 2.10 -7.66
N THR A 604 23.96 1.08 -8.29
CA THR A 604 24.64 0.22 -9.28
C THR A 604 24.73 0.84 -10.68
N ASP A 605 23.96 1.89 -10.96
CA ASP A 605 23.95 2.60 -12.26
C ASP A 605 25.11 3.60 -12.44
N VAL A 606 26.07 3.62 -11.51
CA VAL A 606 27.27 4.46 -11.66
C VAL A 606 28.04 3.99 -12.90
N LYS A 607 27.99 4.77 -13.98
CA LYS A 607 28.84 4.55 -15.15
C LYS A 607 30.30 4.49 -14.68
N LYS A 608 30.96 3.34 -14.90
CA LYS A 608 32.40 3.15 -14.69
C LYS A 608 33.21 4.13 -15.52
#